data_64b28b3e26bd85e8dc3959b4ab366d68
#
_entry.id   64b28b3e26bd85e8dc3959b4ab366d68
#
_cell.length_a   1.000
_cell.length_b   1.000
_cell.length_c   1.000
_cell.angle_alpha   90.00
_cell.angle_beta   90.00
_cell.angle_gamma   90.00
#
_symmetry.space_group_name_H-M   'P 1'
#
loop_
_entity.id
_entity.type
_entity.pdbx_description
1 polymer ?
#
loop_
_entity_poly.entity_id
_entity_poly.type
_entity_poly.pdbx_seq_one_letter_code
_entity_poly.pdbx_strand_id
1 'polypeptide(L)'
;MAAKQLLFDESARQAILRGIAKLSKAVTATLGPKGRNVVIDKKYGSPTVTKDGVTVAKEIELEDAYENMGAQMVREVASKTSDAAGDGTTTATVLAESIYREGLKFVTSGANPIGIQRGIQKAVEAAVGHLDKITKKVKDKDEIRQVGAVSANWAFEIADKIAEAMDKVGKDGTITVEEAKSIETTLEVVEGMQFDKGYLSPYFVTNAETMEAKLEDPYILNYEKKISSLKDLLPLLEKAARTGKPLLVIAEEVEGEALATLVVNKLRGTLNVCAVKAPGFGDRRKAMLEDIAVLTGGKFISEDLGIKLESIELNDLGRAKSVVIDKESTTIVEGNGKSSDIQGRVNQIRRQIEETTSDYDREKLQERLAKLAGGVAVINVGAATETEMKEKKARVEDALHATRAAVEEGIVAGGGVALLRCLPAIDAVKPANDDERIGVDIVKRAVESPTRALADNAGVEGSVVVEEVKKRKGNEGYNVATGEYEDLVKAGIVDPKKVTRTALQNAGSIAGLLLTTECLITEVPEKEKPAPAPGGGGMGGMDY
;
A
#
# COMPACT_ATOMS: atom_id res chain seq x y z
N MET A 1 22.70 12.06 24.40
CA MET A 1 21.36 11.45 24.32
C MET A 1 20.40 12.40 25.02
N ALA A 2 19.27 12.72 24.38
CA ALA A 2 18.21 13.51 25.02
C ALA A 2 17.66 12.76 26.24
N ALA A 3 17.27 13.51 27.28
CA ALA A 3 16.65 12.93 28.47
C ALA A 3 15.32 12.27 28.08
N LYS A 4 14.98 11.15 28.72
CA LYS A 4 13.73 10.44 28.52
C LYS A 4 12.79 10.68 29.69
N GLN A 5 11.50 10.76 29.38
CA GLN A 5 10.43 10.74 30.37
C GLN A 5 9.64 9.43 30.25
N LEU A 6 9.17 8.93 31.38
CA LEU A 6 8.50 7.66 31.50
C LEU A 6 7.10 7.86 32.08
N LEU A 7 6.15 7.07 31.57
CA LEU A 7 4.79 7.01 32.10
C LEU A 7 4.42 5.53 32.29
N PHE A 8 3.82 5.19 33.42
CA PHE A 8 3.59 3.81 33.82
C PHE A 8 2.10 3.54 34.06
N ASP A 9 1.78 2.26 34.17
CA ASP A 9 0.51 1.73 34.67
C ASP A 9 -0.72 2.27 33.94
N GLU A 10 -1.78 2.54 34.68
CA GLU A 10 -3.04 3.05 34.18
C GLU A 10 -2.91 4.39 33.44
N SER A 11 -2.00 5.27 33.90
CA SER A 11 -1.76 6.56 33.25
C SER A 11 -1.25 6.39 31.83
N ALA A 12 -0.35 5.42 31.60
CA ALA A 12 0.17 5.07 30.29
C ALA A 12 -0.94 4.52 29.38
N ARG A 13 -1.74 3.58 29.90
CA ARG A 13 -2.85 2.95 29.15
C ARG A 13 -3.93 3.97 28.75
N GLN A 14 -4.26 4.90 29.64
CA GLN A 14 -5.24 5.95 29.34
C GLN A 14 -4.70 6.97 28.32
N ALA A 15 -3.41 7.31 28.35
CA ALA A 15 -2.81 8.16 27.35
C ALA A 15 -2.88 7.49 25.94
N ILE A 16 -2.52 6.20 25.86
CA ILE A 16 -2.67 5.41 24.63
C ILE A 16 -4.12 5.47 24.14
N LEU A 17 -5.12 5.21 25.02
CA LEU A 17 -6.53 5.22 24.63
C LEU A 17 -6.97 6.58 24.06
N ARG A 18 -6.56 7.68 24.69
CA ARG A 18 -6.89 9.02 24.17
C ARG A 18 -6.28 9.28 22.80
N GLY A 19 -5.04 8.86 22.57
CA GLY A 19 -4.37 8.97 21.27
C GLY A 19 -5.07 8.15 20.20
N ILE A 20 -5.36 6.89 20.48
CA ILE A 20 -6.13 6.00 19.60
C ILE A 20 -7.48 6.62 19.26
N ALA A 21 -8.24 7.09 20.26
CA ALA A 21 -9.57 7.63 20.06
C ALA A 21 -9.58 8.90 19.19
N LYS A 22 -8.58 9.79 19.35
CA LYS A 22 -8.44 10.99 18.51
C LYS A 22 -8.21 10.63 17.04
N LEU A 23 -7.29 9.73 16.76
CA LEU A 23 -7.00 9.26 15.40
C LEU A 23 -8.21 8.51 14.82
N SER A 24 -8.74 7.53 15.53
CA SER A 24 -9.87 6.73 15.07
C SER A 24 -11.09 7.58 14.76
N LYS A 25 -11.39 8.60 15.55
CA LYS A 25 -12.52 9.49 15.31
C LYS A 25 -12.41 10.22 13.97
N ALA A 26 -11.21 10.71 13.63
CA ALA A 26 -10.97 11.39 12.37
C ALA A 26 -11.08 10.41 11.18
N VAL A 27 -10.45 9.24 11.29
CA VAL A 27 -10.45 8.22 10.24
C VAL A 27 -11.85 7.62 10.04
N THR A 28 -12.58 7.29 11.13
CA THR A 28 -13.92 6.69 11.08
C THR A 28 -14.92 7.59 10.37
N ALA A 29 -14.75 8.92 10.44
CA ALA A 29 -15.64 9.87 9.76
C ALA A 29 -15.69 9.68 8.23
N THR A 30 -14.66 9.04 7.63
CA THR A 30 -14.59 8.78 6.19
C THR A 30 -15.27 7.48 5.77
N LEU A 31 -15.68 6.61 6.71
CA LEU A 31 -16.12 5.24 6.44
C LEU A 31 -17.47 5.20 5.71
N GLY A 32 -17.48 4.45 4.61
CA GLY A 32 -18.69 4.07 3.88
C GLY A 32 -19.29 5.14 2.96
N PRO A 33 -20.45 4.86 2.32
CA PRO A 33 -21.04 5.73 1.31
C PRO A 33 -21.52 7.08 1.88
N LYS A 34 -21.86 7.13 3.17
CA LYS A 34 -22.23 8.36 3.90
C LYS A 34 -21.05 8.97 4.67
N GLY A 35 -19.84 8.42 4.51
CA GLY A 35 -18.61 8.99 5.06
C GLY A 35 -18.36 10.40 4.51
N ARG A 36 -17.63 11.22 5.28
CA ARG A 36 -17.38 12.63 4.99
C ARG A 36 -15.91 12.87 4.69
N ASN A 37 -15.65 13.95 3.97
CA ASN A 37 -14.28 14.37 3.71
C ASN A 37 -13.63 14.93 4.97
N VAL A 38 -12.33 14.72 5.09
CA VAL A 38 -11.45 15.36 6.06
C VAL A 38 -10.61 16.40 5.33
N VAL A 39 -10.46 17.58 5.92
CA VAL A 39 -9.61 18.65 5.40
C VAL A 39 -8.32 18.68 6.21
N ILE A 40 -7.20 18.57 5.52
CA ILE A 40 -5.87 18.51 6.11
C ILE A 40 -5.13 19.80 5.72
N ASP A 41 -4.67 20.56 6.72
CA ASP A 41 -3.87 21.75 6.50
C ASP A 41 -2.46 21.40 6.00
N LYS A 42 -1.91 22.20 5.10
CA LYS A 42 -0.52 22.06 4.63
C LYS A 42 0.23 23.35 4.88
N LYS A 43 1.44 23.24 5.41
CA LYS A 43 2.32 24.40 5.65
C LYS A 43 2.58 25.23 4.38
N TYR A 44 2.53 24.60 3.21
CA TYR A 44 2.71 25.23 1.90
C TYR A 44 1.68 24.66 0.92
N GLY A 45 1.00 25.50 0.18
CA GLY A 45 -0.02 25.12 -0.80
C GLY A 45 -1.44 25.14 -0.25
N SER A 46 -2.36 24.56 -1.02
CA SER A 46 -3.78 24.44 -0.61
C SER A 46 -4.00 23.26 0.34
N PRO A 47 -4.97 23.36 1.28
CA PRO A 47 -5.36 22.21 2.10
C PRO A 47 -5.76 21.00 1.23
N THR A 48 -5.43 19.82 1.72
CA THR A 48 -5.84 18.57 1.08
C THR A 48 -7.23 18.16 1.60
N VAL A 49 -8.12 17.83 0.68
CA VAL A 49 -9.45 17.29 1.00
C VAL A 49 -9.46 15.82 0.59
N THR A 50 -9.72 14.92 1.53
CA THR A 50 -9.67 13.48 1.25
C THR A 50 -10.72 12.70 2.02
N LYS A 51 -11.10 11.53 1.49
CA LYS A 51 -11.85 10.47 2.17
C LYS A 51 -10.98 9.25 2.48
N ASP A 52 -9.75 9.22 1.98
CA ASP A 52 -8.86 8.10 2.22
C ASP A 52 -8.41 8.03 3.68
N GLY A 53 -8.69 6.90 4.32
CA GLY A 53 -8.40 6.70 5.74
C GLY A 53 -6.89 6.61 6.03
N VAL A 54 -6.06 6.10 5.10
CA VAL A 54 -4.61 6.03 5.31
C VAL A 54 -3.96 7.40 5.23
N THR A 55 -4.37 8.23 4.29
CA THR A 55 -3.92 9.63 4.18
C THR A 55 -4.26 10.40 5.45
N VAL A 56 -5.51 10.29 5.93
CA VAL A 56 -5.93 10.94 7.20
C VAL A 56 -5.08 10.43 8.37
N ALA A 57 -4.87 9.12 8.49
CA ALA A 57 -4.10 8.54 9.59
C ALA A 57 -2.63 8.98 9.59
N LYS A 58 -2.00 9.10 8.42
CA LYS A 58 -0.60 9.51 8.26
C LYS A 58 -0.34 10.96 8.69
N GLU A 59 -1.30 11.84 8.50
CA GLU A 59 -1.17 13.27 8.81
C GLU A 59 -1.47 13.62 10.28
N ILE A 60 -2.01 12.67 11.06
CA ILE A 60 -2.31 12.93 12.47
C ILE A 60 -1.06 12.78 13.32
N GLU A 61 -0.62 13.91 13.87
CA GLU A 61 0.42 14.00 14.90
C GLU A 61 -0.13 14.79 16.08
N LEU A 62 0.01 14.24 17.28
CA LEU A 62 -0.55 14.84 18.50
C LEU A 62 0.53 15.53 19.31
N GLU A 63 0.20 16.67 19.91
CA GLU A 63 1.12 17.46 20.74
C GLU A 63 1.60 16.70 21.98
N ASP A 64 0.69 15.96 22.65
CA ASP A 64 1.07 15.11 23.78
C ASP A 64 1.81 13.86 23.26
N ALA A 65 3.08 13.73 23.62
CA ALA A 65 3.94 12.66 23.14
C ALA A 65 3.48 11.25 23.54
N TYR A 66 2.81 11.09 24.68
CA TYR A 66 2.27 9.80 25.12
C TYR A 66 0.99 9.43 24.36
N GLU A 67 0.10 10.38 24.13
CA GLU A 67 -1.07 10.18 23.30
C GLU A 67 -0.67 9.91 21.84
N ASN A 68 0.36 10.62 21.36
CA ASN A 68 0.89 10.44 20.02
C ASN A 68 1.40 9.01 19.78
N MET A 69 2.01 8.38 20.78
CA MET A 69 2.42 6.96 20.68
C MET A 69 1.22 6.06 20.42
N GLY A 70 0.09 6.27 21.10
CA GLY A 70 -1.15 5.54 20.84
C GLY A 70 -1.68 5.76 19.42
N ALA A 71 -1.71 7.00 18.96
CA ALA A 71 -2.09 7.35 17.59
C ALA A 71 -1.15 6.70 16.55
N GLN A 72 0.17 6.75 16.76
CA GLN A 72 1.15 6.14 15.87
C GLN A 72 0.99 4.61 15.75
N MET A 73 0.68 3.91 16.84
CA MET A 73 0.44 2.46 16.80
C MET A 73 -0.77 2.08 15.95
N VAL A 74 -1.86 2.85 16.02
CA VAL A 74 -3.03 2.61 15.16
C VAL A 74 -2.79 3.08 13.72
N ARG A 75 -1.99 4.14 13.52
CA ARG A 75 -1.49 4.51 12.18
C ARG A 75 -0.73 3.36 11.53
N GLU A 76 0.08 2.63 12.31
CA GLU A 76 0.79 1.44 11.83
C GLU A 76 -0.18 0.33 11.39
N VAL A 77 -1.31 0.13 12.11
CA VAL A 77 -2.38 -0.80 11.70
C VAL A 77 -2.95 -0.40 10.34
N ALA A 78 -3.28 0.87 10.15
CA ALA A 78 -3.82 1.41 8.90
C ALA A 78 -2.81 1.21 7.75
N SER A 79 -1.54 1.61 7.94
CA SER A 79 -0.50 1.50 6.93
C SER A 79 -0.22 0.06 6.53
N LYS A 80 -0.04 -0.86 7.50
CA LYS A 80 0.17 -2.28 7.19
C LYS A 80 -1.00 -2.94 6.48
N THR A 81 -2.22 -2.49 6.76
CA THR A 81 -3.41 -3.01 6.07
C THR A 81 -3.43 -2.52 4.62
N SER A 82 -3.11 -1.25 4.39
CA SER A 82 -2.92 -0.69 3.05
C SER A 82 -1.83 -1.41 2.28
N ASP A 83 -0.66 -1.60 2.87
CA ASP A 83 0.49 -2.26 2.21
C ASP A 83 0.17 -3.71 1.81
N ALA A 84 -0.57 -4.46 2.64
CA ALA A 84 -0.88 -5.87 2.39
C ALA A 84 -2.10 -6.10 1.48
N ALA A 85 -3.11 -5.24 1.57
CA ALA A 85 -4.41 -5.45 0.91
C ALA A 85 -4.86 -4.27 0.03
N GLY A 86 -4.16 -3.14 0.11
CA GLY A 86 -4.41 -1.93 -0.68
C GLY A 86 -5.67 -1.16 -0.29
N ASP A 87 -6.45 -1.67 0.67
CA ASP A 87 -7.70 -1.07 1.17
C ASP A 87 -7.97 -1.55 2.61
N GLY A 88 -9.08 -1.10 3.22
CA GLY A 88 -9.53 -1.54 4.55
C GLY A 88 -8.88 -0.82 5.73
N THR A 89 -8.16 0.24 5.50
CA THR A 89 -7.45 1.06 6.49
C THR A 89 -8.37 1.59 7.59
N THR A 90 -9.53 2.11 7.21
CA THR A 90 -10.54 2.62 8.14
C THR A 90 -11.16 1.49 8.96
N THR A 91 -11.49 0.36 8.34
CA THR A 91 -12.02 -0.81 9.04
C THR A 91 -11.02 -1.34 10.07
N ALA A 92 -9.74 -1.43 9.71
CA ALA A 92 -8.67 -1.87 10.60
C ALA A 92 -8.51 -0.93 11.81
N THR A 93 -8.59 0.38 11.57
CA THR A 93 -8.54 1.42 12.62
C THR A 93 -9.70 1.28 13.60
N VAL A 94 -10.93 1.13 13.10
CA VAL A 94 -12.14 0.94 13.91
C VAL A 94 -12.07 -0.33 14.76
N LEU A 95 -11.59 -1.42 14.17
CA LEU A 95 -11.42 -2.70 14.88
C LEU A 95 -10.35 -2.59 15.97
N ALA A 96 -9.19 -1.97 15.68
CA ALA A 96 -8.10 -1.81 16.64
C ALA A 96 -8.53 -0.96 17.85
N GLU A 97 -9.21 0.16 17.60
CA GLU A 97 -9.79 0.98 18.67
C GLU A 97 -10.77 0.19 19.51
N SER A 98 -11.70 -0.53 18.89
CA SER A 98 -12.72 -1.31 19.58
C SER A 98 -12.10 -2.40 20.46
N ILE A 99 -11.12 -3.16 19.93
CA ILE A 99 -10.43 -4.21 20.67
C ILE A 99 -9.69 -3.60 21.88
N TYR A 100 -8.93 -2.52 21.67
CA TYR A 100 -8.18 -1.89 22.74
C TYR A 100 -9.07 -1.30 23.82
N ARG A 101 -10.13 -0.56 23.43
CA ARG A 101 -11.10 0.06 24.35
C ARG A 101 -11.82 -0.98 25.21
N GLU A 102 -12.30 -2.07 24.60
CA GLU A 102 -12.97 -3.15 25.33
C GLU A 102 -11.96 -3.90 26.22
N GLY A 103 -10.77 -4.20 25.72
CA GLY A 103 -9.74 -4.92 26.47
C GLY A 103 -9.23 -4.15 27.70
N LEU A 104 -9.07 -2.84 27.57
CA LEU A 104 -8.60 -1.99 28.65
C LEU A 104 -9.51 -2.05 29.89
N LYS A 105 -10.82 -2.17 29.72
CA LYS A 105 -11.77 -2.31 30.85
C LYS A 105 -11.43 -3.49 31.75
N PHE A 106 -11.02 -4.61 31.14
CA PHE A 106 -10.70 -5.84 31.88
C PHE A 106 -9.28 -5.79 32.45
N VAL A 107 -8.30 -5.24 31.72
CA VAL A 107 -6.92 -5.07 32.23
C VAL A 107 -6.93 -4.14 33.46
N THR A 108 -7.67 -3.04 33.42
CA THR A 108 -7.83 -2.12 34.56
C THR A 108 -8.53 -2.83 35.74
N SER A 109 -9.39 -3.79 35.48
CA SER A 109 -10.06 -4.61 36.51
C SER A 109 -9.19 -5.75 37.05
N GLY A 110 -7.94 -5.88 36.60
CA GLY A 110 -6.97 -6.85 37.11
C GLY A 110 -6.90 -8.18 36.35
N ALA A 111 -7.54 -8.32 35.19
CA ALA A 111 -7.39 -9.49 34.34
C ALA A 111 -5.99 -9.53 33.71
N ASN A 112 -5.46 -10.73 33.47
CA ASN A 112 -4.10 -10.90 32.92
C ASN A 112 -4.07 -10.54 31.43
N PRO A 113 -3.35 -9.46 31.04
CA PRO A 113 -3.32 -8.98 29.67
C PRO A 113 -2.73 -10.00 28.69
N ILE A 114 -1.78 -10.85 29.12
CA ILE A 114 -1.19 -11.90 28.26
C ILE A 114 -2.24 -12.99 27.95
N GLY A 115 -3.06 -13.37 28.96
CA GLY A 115 -4.19 -14.28 28.75
C GLY A 115 -5.22 -13.71 27.78
N ILE A 116 -5.59 -12.43 27.96
CA ILE A 116 -6.49 -11.70 27.05
C ILE A 116 -5.93 -11.68 25.63
N GLN A 117 -4.65 -11.36 25.45
CA GLN A 117 -4.00 -11.34 24.12
C GLN A 117 -4.11 -12.71 23.42
N ARG A 118 -3.86 -13.81 24.14
CA ARG A 118 -4.02 -15.18 23.59
C ARG A 118 -5.46 -15.47 23.17
N GLY A 119 -6.42 -15.03 23.97
CA GLY A 119 -7.84 -15.15 23.64
C GLY A 119 -8.22 -14.37 22.38
N ILE A 120 -7.71 -13.15 22.23
CA ILE A 120 -7.87 -12.32 21.02
C ILE A 120 -7.30 -13.05 19.79
N GLN A 121 -6.10 -13.61 19.88
CA GLN A 121 -5.48 -14.36 18.79
C GLN A 121 -6.32 -15.54 18.35
N LYS A 122 -6.78 -16.38 19.27
CA LYS A 122 -7.64 -17.55 18.98
C LYS A 122 -8.96 -17.15 18.32
N ALA A 123 -9.56 -16.04 18.77
CA ALA A 123 -10.81 -15.53 18.20
C ALA A 123 -10.62 -14.99 16.77
N VAL A 124 -9.52 -14.27 16.54
CA VAL A 124 -9.15 -13.77 15.20
C VAL A 124 -8.90 -14.95 14.24
N GLU A 125 -8.15 -15.96 14.66
CA GLU A 125 -7.89 -17.18 13.86
C GLU A 125 -9.21 -17.90 13.51
N ALA A 126 -10.12 -18.05 14.46
CA ALA A 126 -11.43 -18.65 14.23
C ALA A 126 -12.29 -17.84 13.25
N ALA A 127 -12.27 -16.50 13.37
CA ALA A 127 -12.97 -15.61 12.45
C ALA A 127 -12.39 -15.71 11.03
N VAL A 128 -11.07 -15.69 10.88
CA VAL A 128 -10.39 -15.85 9.59
C VAL A 128 -10.74 -17.19 8.95
N GLY A 129 -10.67 -18.30 9.70
CA GLY A 129 -11.06 -19.62 9.20
C GLY A 129 -12.55 -19.72 8.83
N HIS A 130 -13.41 -18.86 9.37
CA HIS A 130 -14.81 -18.75 8.94
C HIS A 130 -14.96 -17.90 7.69
N LEU A 131 -14.23 -16.79 7.56
CA LEU A 131 -14.18 -15.99 6.33
C LEU A 131 -13.82 -16.84 5.12
N ASP A 132 -12.86 -17.77 5.26
CA ASP A 132 -12.49 -18.72 4.18
C ASP A 132 -13.68 -19.57 3.72
N LYS A 133 -14.58 -19.96 4.63
CA LYS A 133 -15.74 -20.80 4.31
C LYS A 133 -16.88 -20.05 3.62
N ILE A 134 -17.05 -18.76 3.93
CA ILE A 134 -18.14 -17.93 3.36
C ILE A 134 -17.71 -17.15 2.12
N THR A 135 -16.43 -17.27 1.74
CA THR A 135 -15.86 -16.56 0.59
C THR A 135 -16.39 -17.11 -0.73
N LYS A 136 -16.71 -16.21 -1.64
CA LYS A 136 -17.06 -16.50 -3.03
C LYS A 136 -15.91 -16.09 -3.94
N LYS A 137 -15.43 -16.98 -4.81
CA LYS A 137 -14.40 -16.65 -5.81
C LYS A 137 -14.98 -15.72 -6.88
N VAL A 138 -14.21 -14.71 -7.26
CA VAL A 138 -14.54 -13.82 -8.37
C VAL A 138 -14.37 -14.56 -9.69
N LYS A 139 -15.42 -14.62 -10.51
CA LYS A 139 -15.47 -15.43 -11.73
C LYS A 139 -15.43 -14.61 -13.00
N ASP A 140 -16.14 -13.50 -13.05
CA ASP A 140 -16.39 -12.74 -14.27
C ASP A 140 -16.11 -11.24 -14.13
N LYS A 141 -16.21 -10.55 -15.25
CA LYS A 141 -15.96 -9.11 -15.37
C LYS A 141 -16.96 -8.27 -14.57
N ASP A 142 -18.20 -8.72 -14.43
CA ASP A 142 -19.23 -7.98 -13.69
C ASP A 142 -18.96 -8.01 -12.19
N GLU A 143 -18.50 -9.14 -11.65
CA GLU A 143 -18.06 -9.23 -10.24
C GLU A 143 -16.83 -8.36 -9.97
N ILE A 144 -15.86 -8.33 -10.90
CA ILE A 144 -14.71 -7.41 -10.84
C ILE A 144 -15.18 -5.96 -10.81
N ARG A 145 -16.08 -5.60 -11.70
CA ARG A 145 -16.67 -4.25 -11.78
C ARG A 145 -17.40 -3.85 -10.49
N GLN A 146 -18.13 -4.77 -9.87
CA GLN A 146 -18.82 -4.52 -8.59
C GLN A 146 -17.83 -4.18 -7.46
N VAL A 147 -16.76 -4.96 -7.34
CA VAL A 147 -15.70 -4.67 -6.34
C VAL A 147 -15.08 -3.30 -6.59
N GLY A 148 -14.68 -3.01 -7.82
CA GLY A 148 -14.12 -1.72 -8.20
C GLY A 148 -15.10 -0.56 -7.93
N ALA A 149 -16.39 -0.75 -8.17
CA ALA A 149 -17.40 0.28 -7.92
C ALA A 149 -17.56 0.58 -6.42
N VAL A 150 -17.59 -0.43 -5.55
CA VAL A 150 -17.69 -0.24 -4.09
C VAL A 150 -16.48 0.52 -3.57
N SER A 151 -15.27 0.10 -3.92
CA SER A 151 -14.03 0.74 -3.48
C SER A 151 -13.88 2.16 -4.06
N ALA A 152 -14.35 2.39 -5.29
CA ALA A 152 -14.38 3.71 -5.92
C ALA A 152 -15.56 4.61 -5.46
N ASN A 153 -16.23 4.31 -4.36
CA ASN A 153 -17.42 5.05 -3.89
C ASN A 153 -18.53 5.13 -4.96
N TRP A 154 -18.82 4.03 -5.63
CA TRP A 154 -19.82 3.89 -6.69
C TRP A 154 -19.54 4.68 -7.97
N ALA A 155 -18.29 5.07 -8.21
CA ALA A 155 -17.85 5.65 -9.47
C ALA A 155 -17.72 4.56 -10.54
N PHE A 156 -18.81 4.21 -11.22
CA PHE A 156 -18.85 3.15 -12.23
C PHE A 156 -17.90 3.39 -13.40
N GLU A 157 -17.63 4.65 -13.76
CA GLU A 157 -16.64 5.00 -14.78
C GLU A 157 -15.25 4.44 -14.45
N ILE A 158 -14.83 4.53 -13.19
CA ILE A 158 -13.57 3.99 -12.69
C ILE A 158 -13.61 2.46 -12.71
N ALA A 159 -14.69 1.88 -12.19
CA ALA A 159 -14.86 0.43 -12.13
C ALA A 159 -14.85 -0.22 -13.52
N ASP A 160 -15.48 0.41 -14.51
CA ASP A 160 -15.51 -0.04 -15.90
C ASP A 160 -14.10 -0.05 -16.51
N LYS A 161 -13.29 0.99 -16.26
CA LYS A 161 -11.90 1.06 -16.74
C LYS A 161 -11.01 0.00 -16.10
N ILE A 162 -11.15 -0.27 -14.79
CA ILE A 162 -10.41 -1.31 -14.09
C ILE A 162 -10.80 -2.69 -14.62
N ALA A 163 -12.09 -2.97 -14.77
CA ALA A 163 -12.58 -4.26 -15.31
C ALA A 163 -12.12 -4.47 -16.76
N GLU A 164 -12.12 -3.41 -17.58
CA GLU A 164 -11.61 -3.45 -18.95
C GLU A 164 -10.09 -3.68 -18.99
N ALA A 165 -9.34 -3.01 -18.09
CA ALA A 165 -7.91 -3.20 -17.97
C ALA A 165 -7.55 -4.65 -17.61
N MET A 166 -8.21 -5.23 -16.60
CA MET A 166 -8.00 -6.62 -16.18
C MET A 166 -8.39 -7.63 -17.26
N ASP A 167 -9.41 -7.33 -18.06
CA ASP A 167 -9.82 -8.17 -19.20
C ASP A 167 -8.74 -8.19 -20.29
N LYS A 168 -8.09 -7.04 -20.54
CA LYS A 168 -7.06 -6.90 -21.59
C LYS A 168 -5.72 -7.52 -21.21
N VAL A 169 -5.25 -7.28 -19.98
CA VAL A 169 -3.92 -7.75 -19.54
C VAL A 169 -3.97 -9.04 -18.73
N GLY A 170 -5.16 -9.54 -18.42
CA GLY A 170 -5.37 -10.73 -17.59
C GLY A 170 -5.34 -10.42 -16.09
N LYS A 171 -5.67 -11.44 -15.27
CA LYS A 171 -5.79 -11.30 -13.81
C LYS A 171 -4.48 -10.94 -13.12
N ASP A 172 -3.37 -11.43 -13.64
CA ASP A 172 -2.01 -11.21 -13.14
C ASP A 172 -1.28 -10.11 -13.94
N GLY A 173 -1.98 -9.44 -14.85
CA GLY A 173 -1.43 -8.40 -15.70
C GLY A 173 -1.12 -7.12 -14.93
N THR A 174 -0.13 -6.38 -15.42
CA THR A 174 0.27 -5.10 -14.82
C THR A 174 -0.69 -3.99 -15.24
N ILE A 175 -1.22 -3.27 -14.25
CA ILE A 175 -2.05 -2.08 -14.44
C ILE A 175 -1.42 -0.94 -13.64
N THR A 176 -1.17 0.19 -14.29
CA THR A 176 -0.65 1.42 -13.67
C THR A 176 -1.66 2.54 -13.80
N VAL A 177 -1.57 3.52 -12.90
CA VAL A 177 -2.43 4.70 -12.88
C VAL A 177 -1.56 5.93 -13.06
N GLU A 178 -1.79 6.66 -14.15
CA GLU A 178 -1.04 7.86 -14.52
C GLU A 178 -1.95 9.08 -14.56
N GLU A 179 -1.33 10.27 -14.46
CA GLU A 179 -2.05 11.53 -14.60
C GLU A 179 -2.19 11.91 -16.08
N ALA A 180 -3.43 12.10 -16.53
CA ALA A 180 -3.68 12.58 -17.90
C ALA A 180 -3.49 14.10 -18.00
N LYS A 181 -3.16 14.54 -19.20
CA LYS A 181 -3.20 15.99 -19.54
C LYS A 181 -4.60 16.44 -19.99
N SER A 182 -5.53 15.50 -20.15
CA SER A 182 -6.92 15.73 -20.54
C SER A 182 -7.86 15.66 -19.34
N ILE A 183 -9.11 16.09 -19.52
CA ILE A 183 -10.15 15.98 -18.50
C ILE A 183 -10.71 14.56 -18.45
N GLU A 184 -10.64 13.82 -19.54
CA GLU A 184 -11.20 12.46 -19.65
C GLU A 184 -10.23 11.42 -19.13
N THR A 185 -10.78 10.41 -18.42
CA THR A 185 -10.04 9.23 -17.99
C THR A 185 -10.04 8.19 -19.11
N THR A 186 -8.85 7.80 -19.55
CA THR A 186 -8.68 6.84 -20.66
C THR A 186 -7.94 5.59 -20.21
N LEU A 187 -8.10 4.51 -20.97
CA LEU A 187 -7.37 3.25 -20.79
C LEU A 187 -6.57 2.95 -22.05
N GLU A 188 -5.28 2.77 -21.90
CA GLU A 188 -4.38 2.34 -22.97
C GLU A 188 -3.66 1.06 -22.55
N VAL A 189 -3.33 0.21 -23.53
CA VAL A 189 -2.45 -0.95 -23.30
C VAL A 189 -1.19 -0.72 -24.12
N VAL A 190 -0.07 -0.69 -23.42
CA VAL A 190 1.25 -0.38 -23.97
C VAL A 190 2.21 -1.52 -23.73
N GLU A 191 3.27 -1.58 -24.53
CA GLU A 191 4.38 -2.50 -24.30
C GLU A 191 5.08 -2.13 -22.99
N GLY A 192 5.22 -3.10 -22.10
CA GLY A 192 5.80 -2.88 -20.77
C GLY A 192 5.94 -4.16 -19.97
N MET A 193 6.58 -4.05 -18.81
CA MET A 193 6.83 -5.19 -17.93
C MET A 193 6.94 -4.75 -16.48
N GLN A 194 6.44 -5.57 -15.56
CA GLN A 194 6.72 -5.45 -14.13
C GLN A 194 7.52 -6.64 -13.62
N PHE A 195 8.47 -6.38 -12.70
CA PHE A 195 9.19 -7.43 -11.99
C PHE A 195 9.35 -7.10 -10.50
N ASP A 196 9.46 -8.16 -9.66
CA ASP A 196 9.37 -8.11 -8.21
C ASP A 196 10.71 -7.74 -7.56
N LYS A 197 11.24 -6.57 -7.89
CA LYS A 197 12.42 -5.95 -7.27
C LYS A 197 12.23 -4.45 -7.23
N GLY A 198 12.23 -3.88 -6.05
CA GLY A 198 12.12 -2.45 -5.82
C GLY A 198 13.47 -1.75 -5.70
N TYR A 199 13.44 -0.49 -5.29
CA TYR A 199 14.64 0.33 -5.14
C TYR A 199 15.56 -0.18 -4.02
N LEU A 200 16.88 -0.05 -4.23
CA LEU A 200 17.89 -0.47 -3.26
C LEU A 200 18.06 0.51 -2.09
N SER A 201 17.52 1.72 -2.20
CA SER A 201 17.58 2.73 -1.14
C SER A 201 16.34 3.63 -1.18
N PRO A 202 15.72 3.91 -0.02
CA PRO A 202 14.61 4.86 0.07
C PRO A 202 14.97 6.29 -0.39
N TYR A 203 16.26 6.64 -0.43
CA TYR A 203 16.73 7.94 -0.92
C TYR A 203 16.55 8.15 -2.43
N PHE A 204 16.20 7.12 -3.19
CA PHE A 204 15.84 7.23 -4.60
C PHE A 204 14.39 7.71 -4.82
N VAL A 205 13.55 7.65 -3.80
CA VAL A 205 12.14 8.05 -3.85
C VAL A 205 11.99 9.48 -4.36
N THR A 206 11.07 9.69 -5.29
CA THR A 206 10.73 11.00 -5.86
C THR A 206 9.40 11.53 -5.32
N ASN A 207 8.51 10.63 -4.89
CA ASN A 207 7.25 10.94 -4.24
C ASN A 207 7.20 10.33 -2.83
N ALA A 208 7.36 11.16 -1.81
CA ALA A 208 7.36 10.70 -0.41
C ALA A 208 5.97 10.24 0.08
N GLU A 209 4.88 10.65 -0.55
CA GLU A 209 3.52 10.25 -0.18
C GLU A 209 3.25 8.78 -0.57
N THR A 210 3.63 8.40 -1.80
CA THR A 210 3.47 7.02 -2.30
C THR A 210 4.71 6.15 -2.06
N MET A 211 5.81 6.73 -1.59
CA MET A 211 7.11 6.04 -1.45
C MET A 211 7.61 5.43 -2.76
N GLU A 212 7.38 6.11 -3.88
CA GLU A 212 7.76 5.69 -5.22
C GLU A 212 8.88 6.55 -5.80
N ALA A 213 9.72 5.93 -6.63
CA ALA A 213 10.63 6.62 -7.52
C ALA A 213 10.06 6.57 -8.94
N LYS A 214 9.62 7.72 -9.48
CA LYS A 214 9.15 7.85 -10.86
C LYS A 214 10.23 8.49 -11.72
N LEU A 215 10.60 7.82 -12.80
CA LEU A 215 11.60 8.26 -13.78
C LEU A 215 10.91 8.45 -15.14
N GLU A 216 10.90 9.68 -15.65
CA GLU A 216 10.32 10.04 -16.95
C GLU A 216 11.39 10.03 -18.03
N ASP A 217 11.17 9.34 -19.14
CA ASP A 217 12.11 9.19 -20.28
C ASP A 217 13.52 8.75 -19.85
N PRO A 218 13.67 7.70 -18.98
CA PRO A 218 14.95 7.32 -18.44
C PRO A 218 15.83 6.56 -19.44
N TYR A 219 17.14 6.62 -19.20
CA TYR A 219 18.07 5.59 -19.65
C TYR A 219 17.99 4.38 -18.72
N ILE A 220 18.12 3.17 -19.28
CA ILE A 220 18.03 1.90 -18.53
C ILE A 220 19.28 1.07 -18.80
N LEU A 221 20.07 0.85 -17.76
CA LEU A 221 21.24 -0.04 -17.79
C LEU A 221 20.81 -1.43 -17.33
N ASN A 222 20.99 -2.44 -18.18
CA ASN A 222 20.77 -3.86 -17.87
C ASN A 222 22.11 -4.58 -17.72
N TYR A 223 22.61 -4.71 -16.49
CA TYR A 223 23.93 -5.28 -16.19
C TYR A 223 23.83 -6.60 -15.44
N GLU A 224 24.60 -7.60 -15.88
CA GLU A 224 24.51 -8.97 -15.34
C GLU A 224 25.02 -9.11 -13.92
N LYS A 225 26.18 -8.46 -13.61
CA LYS A 225 26.92 -8.66 -12.37
C LYS A 225 26.64 -7.60 -11.33
N LYS A 226 27.31 -7.74 -10.18
CA LYS A 226 27.34 -6.73 -9.12
C LYS A 226 28.09 -5.47 -9.54
N ILE A 227 27.65 -4.34 -9.04
CA ILE A 227 28.34 -3.04 -9.15
C ILE A 227 28.69 -2.59 -7.74
N SER A 228 29.96 -2.74 -7.34
CA SER A 228 30.48 -2.29 -6.04
C SER A 228 31.49 -1.14 -6.21
N SER A 229 32.23 -1.13 -7.34
CA SER A 229 33.21 -0.10 -7.67
C SER A 229 32.56 1.05 -8.45
N LEU A 230 32.78 2.27 -7.95
CA LEU A 230 32.35 3.47 -8.67
C LEU A 230 33.12 3.68 -9.97
N LYS A 231 34.39 3.29 -10.01
CA LYS A 231 35.31 3.57 -11.12
C LYS A 231 34.76 3.08 -12.46
N ASP A 232 34.16 1.89 -12.47
CA ASP A 232 33.68 1.26 -13.70
C ASP A 232 32.35 1.89 -14.20
N LEU A 233 31.57 2.46 -13.27
CA LEU A 233 30.29 3.11 -13.55
C LEU A 233 30.44 4.61 -13.87
N LEU A 234 31.50 5.26 -13.40
CA LEU A 234 31.69 6.71 -13.47
C LEU A 234 31.59 7.29 -14.90
N PRO A 235 32.21 6.67 -15.94
CA PRO A 235 32.09 7.22 -17.29
C PRO A 235 30.65 7.28 -17.79
N LEU A 236 29.83 6.29 -17.43
CA LEU A 236 28.41 6.25 -17.79
C LEU A 236 27.60 7.31 -17.02
N LEU A 237 27.87 7.47 -15.73
CA LEU A 237 27.18 8.49 -14.91
C LEU A 237 27.46 9.90 -15.42
N GLU A 238 28.68 10.21 -15.82
CA GLU A 238 29.04 11.52 -16.40
C GLU A 238 28.31 11.77 -17.73
N LYS A 239 28.21 10.75 -18.60
CA LYS A 239 27.46 10.86 -19.85
C LYS A 239 25.97 11.06 -19.59
N ALA A 240 25.37 10.29 -18.68
CA ALA A 240 23.97 10.43 -18.32
C ALA A 240 23.66 11.80 -17.69
N ALA A 241 24.49 12.27 -16.76
CA ALA A 241 24.34 13.57 -16.11
C ALA A 241 24.34 14.74 -17.10
N ARG A 242 25.19 14.69 -18.15
CA ARG A 242 25.23 15.72 -19.21
C ARG A 242 23.95 15.82 -20.02
N THR A 243 23.16 14.74 -20.10
CA THR A 243 21.87 14.75 -20.83
C THR A 243 20.72 15.33 -20.01
N GLY A 244 20.86 15.39 -18.68
CA GLY A 244 19.79 15.76 -17.75
C GLY A 244 18.67 14.72 -17.61
N LYS A 245 18.76 13.57 -18.31
CA LYS A 245 17.75 12.51 -18.23
C LYS A 245 18.01 11.57 -17.06
N PRO A 246 16.95 10.98 -16.47
CA PRO A 246 17.08 9.99 -15.42
C PRO A 246 17.81 8.74 -15.88
N LEU A 247 18.43 8.04 -14.94
CA LEU A 247 19.09 6.75 -15.17
C LEU A 247 18.53 5.69 -14.21
N LEU A 248 18.02 4.59 -14.76
CA LEU A 248 17.73 3.38 -14.01
C LEU A 248 18.89 2.40 -14.16
N VAL A 249 19.42 1.93 -13.04
CA VAL A 249 20.47 0.90 -13.00
C VAL A 249 19.84 -0.42 -12.53
N ILE A 250 19.79 -1.41 -13.42
CA ILE A 250 19.34 -2.77 -13.09
C ILE A 250 20.59 -3.66 -13.11
N ALA A 251 20.97 -4.19 -11.94
CA ALA A 251 22.15 -5.04 -11.80
C ALA A 251 21.87 -6.18 -10.81
N GLU A 252 22.74 -7.21 -10.80
CA GLU A 252 22.62 -8.26 -9.78
C GLU A 252 22.54 -7.68 -8.38
N GLU A 253 23.38 -6.71 -8.08
CA GLU A 253 23.37 -5.90 -6.87
C GLU A 253 24.14 -4.61 -7.12
N VAL A 254 23.74 -3.53 -6.47
CA VAL A 254 24.53 -2.29 -6.39
C VAL A 254 24.80 -2.03 -4.91
N GLU A 255 26.08 -2.03 -4.53
CA GLU A 255 26.44 -1.97 -3.12
C GLU A 255 27.70 -1.08 -2.89
N GLY A 256 28.06 -0.89 -1.62
CA GLY A 256 29.30 -0.20 -1.22
C GLY A 256 29.40 1.22 -1.76
N GLU A 257 30.58 1.56 -2.32
CA GLU A 257 30.89 2.89 -2.83
C GLU A 257 29.98 3.31 -3.99
N ALA A 258 29.63 2.37 -4.87
CA ALA A 258 28.75 2.65 -6.01
C ALA A 258 27.35 3.10 -5.54
N LEU A 259 26.72 2.35 -4.63
CA LEU A 259 25.40 2.72 -4.10
C LEU A 259 25.43 4.06 -3.35
N ALA A 260 26.43 4.25 -2.47
CA ALA A 260 26.58 5.49 -1.71
C ALA A 260 26.71 6.71 -2.64
N THR A 261 27.49 6.57 -3.72
CA THR A 261 27.67 7.66 -4.68
C THR A 261 26.39 7.97 -5.46
N LEU A 262 25.64 6.94 -5.90
CA LEU A 262 24.34 7.16 -6.56
C LEU A 262 23.39 7.92 -5.65
N VAL A 263 23.28 7.52 -4.37
CA VAL A 263 22.44 8.18 -3.36
C VAL A 263 22.88 9.63 -3.15
N VAL A 264 24.17 9.89 -2.96
CA VAL A 264 24.70 11.26 -2.77
C VAL A 264 24.40 12.16 -3.97
N ASN A 265 24.60 11.67 -5.19
CA ASN A 265 24.32 12.44 -6.40
C ASN A 265 22.81 12.70 -6.60
N LYS A 266 21.96 11.73 -6.24
CA LYS A 266 20.51 11.91 -6.21
C LYS A 266 20.10 13.01 -5.22
N LEU A 267 20.60 12.95 -3.98
CA LEU A 267 20.30 13.95 -2.94
C LEU A 267 20.81 15.36 -3.28
N ARG A 268 21.94 15.45 -3.97
CA ARG A 268 22.48 16.74 -4.47
C ARG A 268 21.76 17.28 -5.72
N GLY A 269 20.86 16.49 -6.30
CA GLY A 269 20.17 16.87 -7.54
C GLY A 269 21.06 16.90 -8.79
N THR A 270 22.30 16.38 -8.71
CA THR A 270 23.24 16.33 -9.83
C THR A 270 22.91 15.22 -10.83
N LEU A 271 22.27 14.15 -10.37
CA LEU A 271 21.83 13.04 -11.21
C LEU A 271 20.50 12.49 -10.68
N ASN A 272 19.49 12.45 -11.54
CA ASN A 272 18.26 11.74 -11.24
C ASN A 272 18.46 10.24 -11.54
N VAL A 273 18.67 9.43 -10.50
CA VAL A 273 19.02 8.01 -10.63
C VAL A 273 18.23 7.16 -9.65
N CYS A 274 17.93 5.95 -10.06
CA CYS A 274 17.47 4.86 -9.18
C CYS A 274 18.23 3.58 -9.51
N ALA A 275 18.53 2.79 -8.48
CA ALA A 275 19.16 1.48 -8.64
C ALA A 275 18.24 0.41 -8.07
N VAL A 276 18.06 -0.66 -8.82
CA VAL A 276 17.22 -1.82 -8.46
C VAL A 276 17.99 -3.11 -8.67
N LYS A 277 17.59 -4.15 -7.95
CA LYS A 277 18.12 -5.49 -8.10
C LYS A 277 17.55 -6.17 -9.34
N ALA A 278 18.36 -6.87 -10.12
CA ALA A 278 17.88 -7.64 -11.27
C ALA A 278 16.96 -8.79 -10.81
N PRO A 279 15.86 -9.05 -11.55
CA PRO A 279 14.95 -10.15 -11.22
C PRO A 279 15.56 -11.52 -11.50
N GLY A 280 15.19 -12.52 -10.70
CA GLY A 280 15.63 -13.90 -10.86
C GLY A 280 17.05 -14.18 -10.33
N PHE A 281 17.52 -15.41 -10.55
CA PHE A 281 18.84 -15.90 -10.12
C PHE A 281 19.48 -16.74 -11.23
N GLY A 282 20.82 -16.73 -11.33
CA GLY A 282 21.57 -17.53 -12.30
C GLY A 282 21.13 -17.25 -13.75
N ASP A 283 20.94 -18.32 -14.54
CA ASP A 283 20.55 -18.20 -15.96
C ASP A 283 19.18 -17.56 -16.17
N ARG A 284 18.27 -17.67 -15.20
CA ARG A 284 16.99 -16.96 -15.26
C ARG A 284 17.16 -15.46 -15.18
N ARG A 285 18.07 -14.97 -14.33
CA ARG A 285 18.39 -13.55 -14.26
C ARG A 285 18.90 -13.03 -15.59
N LYS A 286 19.83 -13.77 -16.24
CA LYS A 286 20.32 -13.43 -17.59
C LYS A 286 19.17 -13.33 -18.58
N ALA A 287 18.31 -14.35 -18.62
CA ALA A 287 17.16 -14.39 -19.52
C ALA A 287 16.16 -13.25 -19.28
N MET A 288 15.90 -12.87 -18.02
CA MET A 288 15.02 -11.74 -17.70
C MET A 288 15.65 -10.39 -18.03
N LEU A 289 16.95 -10.21 -17.82
CA LEU A 289 17.67 -9.00 -18.25
C LEU A 289 17.69 -8.85 -19.77
N GLU A 290 17.81 -9.96 -20.52
CA GLU A 290 17.65 -9.95 -21.97
C GLU A 290 16.22 -9.56 -22.39
N ASP A 291 15.20 -10.07 -21.70
CA ASP A 291 13.79 -9.69 -21.97
C ASP A 291 13.58 -8.20 -21.76
N ILE A 292 14.15 -7.63 -20.66
CA ILE A 292 14.10 -6.18 -20.38
C ILE A 292 14.87 -5.40 -21.44
N ALA A 293 16.03 -5.89 -21.88
CA ALA A 293 16.83 -5.24 -22.92
C ALA A 293 16.06 -5.17 -24.26
N VAL A 294 15.43 -6.27 -24.66
CA VAL A 294 14.59 -6.32 -25.87
C VAL A 294 13.39 -5.36 -25.74
N LEU A 295 12.71 -5.37 -24.59
CA LEU A 295 11.57 -4.51 -24.33
C LEU A 295 11.93 -3.01 -24.41
N THR A 296 13.11 -2.65 -23.91
CA THR A 296 13.54 -1.24 -23.80
C THR A 296 14.40 -0.78 -24.98
N GLY A 297 14.72 -1.69 -25.91
CA GLY A 297 15.58 -1.42 -27.07
C GLY A 297 17.05 -1.19 -26.73
N GLY A 298 17.48 -1.61 -25.53
CA GLY A 298 18.87 -1.55 -25.07
C GLY A 298 19.61 -2.87 -25.28
N LYS A 299 20.83 -2.93 -24.75
CA LYS A 299 21.66 -4.13 -24.73
C LYS A 299 21.66 -4.78 -23.35
N PHE A 300 21.70 -6.10 -23.31
CA PHE A 300 22.07 -6.85 -22.12
C PHE A 300 23.59 -6.81 -21.98
N ILE A 301 24.08 -6.20 -20.91
CA ILE A 301 25.50 -5.99 -20.67
C ILE A 301 26.02 -7.14 -19.82
N SER A 302 26.85 -7.98 -20.45
CA SER A 302 27.47 -9.13 -19.82
C SER A 302 28.96 -9.20 -20.21
N GLU A 303 29.82 -9.47 -19.23
CA GLU A 303 31.24 -9.71 -19.48
C GLU A 303 31.47 -11.01 -20.25
N ASP A 304 30.57 -11.99 -20.12
CA ASP A 304 30.63 -13.22 -20.91
C ASP A 304 30.45 -12.94 -22.41
N LEU A 305 29.81 -11.83 -22.77
CA LEU A 305 29.71 -11.32 -24.14
C LEU A 305 30.84 -10.35 -24.52
N GLY A 306 31.83 -10.18 -23.64
CA GLY A 306 32.98 -9.30 -23.86
C GLY A 306 32.68 -7.81 -23.66
N ILE A 307 31.52 -7.44 -23.11
CA ILE A 307 31.12 -6.06 -22.91
C ILE A 307 31.44 -5.64 -21.48
N LYS A 308 32.34 -4.68 -21.31
CA LYS A 308 32.71 -4.13 -20.00
C LYS A 308 31.89 -2.92 -19.66
N LEU A 309 31.56 -2.73 -18.37
CA LEU A 309 30.76 -1.62 -17.84
C LEU A 309 31.35 -0.24 -18.20
N GLU A 310 32.69 -0.10 -18.14
CA GLU A 310 33.43 1.12 -18.47
C GLU A 310 33.36 1.55 -19.95
N SER A 311 33.02 0.62 -20.86
CA SER A 311 32.94 0.86 -22.30
C SER A 311 31.55 1.17 -22.84
N ILE A 312 30.53 1.27 -21.95
CA ILE A 312 29.14 1.45 -22.33
C ILE A 312 28.90 2.90 -22.81
N GLU A 313 28.18 2.99 -23.92
CA GLU A 313 27.67 4.25 -24.46
C GLU A 313 26.18 4.44 -24.19
N LEU A 314 25.70 5.68 -24.28
CA LEU A 314 24.27 5.97 -24.08
C LEU A 314 23.36 5.23 -25.07
N ASN A 315 23.84 4.92 -26.26
CA ASN A 315 23.11 4.17 -27.27
C ASN A 315 22.99 2.66 -26.96
N ASP A 316 23.76 2.16 -26.00
CA ASP A 316 23.66 0.76 -25.53
C ASP A 316 22.57 0.62 -24.45
N LEU A 317 22.13 1.74 -23.88
CA LEU A 317 21.12 1.76 -22.83
C LEU A 317 19.72 1.62 -23.41
N GLY A 318 18.86 0.91 -22.67
CA GLY A 318 17.44 0.88 -22.94
C GLY A 318 16.75 2.22 -22.65
N ARG A 319 15.54 2.38 -23.16
CA ARG A 319 14.68 3.55 -22.97
C ARG A 319 13.25 3.12 -22.72
N ALA A 320 12.52 3.92 -21.99
CA ALA A 320 11.08 3.78 -21.81
C ALA A 320 10.44 5.17 -21.65
N LYS A 321 9.13 5.27 -21.80
CA LYS A 321 8.40 6.51 -21.52
C LYS A 321 8.46 6.86 -20.04
N SER A 322 8.18 5.88 -19.17
CA SER A 322 8.36 6.04 -17.73
C SER A 322 8.74 4.72 -17.06
N VAL A 323 9.35 4.84 -15.86
CA VAL A 323 9.56 3.71 -14.96
C VAL A 323 9.09 4.11 -13.58
N VAL A 324 8.25 3.26 -12.96
CA VAL A 324 7.76 3.43 -11.60
C VAL A 324 8.37 2.34 -10.73
N ILE A 325 9.04 2.73 -9.66
CA ILE A 325 9.73 1.83 -8.74
C ILE A 325 9.21 2.07 -7.34
N ASP A 326 8.64 1.05 -6.73
CA ASP A 326 8.29 1.03 -5.32
C ASP A 326 9.31 0.21 -4.49
N LYS A 327 8.98 -0.10 -3.25
CA LYS A 327 9.85 -0.89 -2.36
C LYS A 327 10.02 -2.35 -2.83
N GLU A 328 9.06 -2.90 -3.56
CA GLU A 328 8.98 -4.33 -3.88
C GLU A 328 9.03 -4.62 -5.37
N SER A 329 8.64 -3.65 -6.21
CA SER A 329 8.50 -3.85 -7.65
C SER A 329 9.09 -2.71 -8.49
N THR A 330 9.35 -3.03 -9.76
CA THR A 330 9.74 -2.09 -10.81
C THR A 330 8.86 -2.32 -12.02
N THR A 331 8.16 -1.27 -12.46
CA THR A 331 7.27 -1.28 -13.63
C THR A 331 7.84 -0.41 -14.74
N ILE A 332 8.16 -1.00 -15.87
CA ILE A 332 8.58 -0.31 -17.09
C ILE A 332 7.35 -0.11 -17.97
N VAL A 333 7.04 1.15 -18.29
CA VAL A 333 5.87 1.54 -19.08
C VAL A 333 6.32 2.07 -20.42
N GLU A 334 5.79 1.51 -21.50
CA GLU A 334 6.06 1.90 -22.89
C GLU A 334 7.56 1.90 -23.20
N GLY A 335 8.14 0.68 -23.23
CA GLY A 335 9.55 0.45 -23.61
C GLY A 335 9.78 0.77 -25.09
N ASN A 336 10.95 1.31 -25.41
CA ASN A 336 11.33 1.74 -26.76
C ASN A 336 11.84 0.61 -27.67
N GLY A 337 11.67 -0.66 -27.26
CA GLY A 337 12.00 -1.82 -28.08
C GLY A 337 11.14 -1.88 -29.35
N LYS A 338 11.69 -2.46 -30.40
CA LYS A 338 10.88 -2.66 -31.63
C LYS A 338 9.89 -3.79 -31.39
N SER A 339 8.61 -3.57 -31.73
CA SER A 339 7.56 -4.59 -31.59
C SER A 339 7.91 -5.89 -32.31
N SER A 340 8.65 -5.83 -33.43
CA SER A 340 9.16 -7.03 -34.15
C SER A 340 10.10 -7.86 -33.28
N ASP A 341 10.98 -7.21 -32.52
CA ASP A 341 12.00 -7.87 -31.71
C ASP A 341 11.36 -8.46 -30.44
N ILE A 342 10.41 -7.72 -29.85
CA ILE A 342 9.59 -8.18 -28.71
C ILE A 342 8.77 -9.41 -29.13
N GLN A 343 8.10 -9.37 -30.30
CA GLN A 343 7.35 -10.51 -30.81
C GLN A 343 8.26 -11.70 -31.14
N GLY A 344 9.44 -11.45 -31.67
CA GLY A 344 10.48 -12.46 -31.88
C GLY A 344 10.86 -13.16 -30.58
N ARG A 345 11.07 -12.39 -29.51
CA ARG A 345 11.39 -12.91 -28.17
C ARG A 345 10.22 -13.70 -27.55
N VAL A 346 9.01 -13.20 -27.67
CA VAL A 346 7.77 -13.94 -27.28
C VAL A 346 7.67 -15.29 -27.97
N ASN A 347 7.91 -15.34 -29.27
CA ASN A 347 7.88 -16.60 -30.03
C ASN A 347 9.01 -17.56 -29.64
N GLN A 348 10.18 -17.03 -29.27
CA GLN A 348 11.30 -17.84 -28.76
C GLN A 348 10.92 -18.50 -27.43
N ILE A 349 10.32 -17.74 -26.48
CA ILE A 349 9.89 -18.27 -25.19
C ILE A 349 8.79 -19.32 -25.38
N ARG A 350 7.83 -19.12 -26.30
CA ARG A 350 6.79 -20.12 -26.62
C ARG A 350 7.39 -21.44 -27.08
N ARG A 351 8.39 -21.42 -27.96
CA ARG A 351 9.10 -22.65 -28.38
C ARG A 351 9.79 -23.33 -27.20
N GLN A 352 10.45 -22.57 -26.33
CA GLN A 352 11.08 -23.13 -25.12
C GLN A 352 10.06 -23.81 -24.19
N ILE A 353 8.83 -23.29 -24.09
CA ILE A 353 7.74 -23.90 -23.33
C ILE A 353 7.31 -25.25 -23.95
N GLU A 354 7.29 -25.34 -25.29
CA GLU A 354 6.94 -26.56 -25.99
C GLU A 354 8.05 -27.63 -25.90
N GLU A 355 9.31 -27.21 -25.92
CA GLU A 355 10.48 -28.09 -25.93
C GLU A 355 10.87 -28.60 -24.54
N THR A 356 10.54 -27.87 -23.47
CA THR A 356 10.95 -28.26 -22.12
C THR A 356 10.18 -29.47 -21.59
N THR A 357 10.92 -30.41 -21.00
CA THR A 357 10.37 -31.60 -20.33
C THR A 357 10.16 -31.39 -18.83
N SER A 358 10.68 -30.29 -18.26
CA SER A 358 10.55 -29.94 -16.84
C SER A 358 9.29 -29.12 -16.61
N ASP A 359 8.39 -29.62 -15.78
CA ASP A 359 7.17 -28.87 -15.40
C ASP A 359 7.49 -27.55 -14.68
N TYR A 360 8.53 -27.56 -13.86
CA TYR A 360 9.01 -26.36 -13.18
C TYR A 360 9.56 -25.30 -14.16
N ASP A 361 10.36 -25.71 -15.14
CA ASP A 361 10.89 -24.77 -16.14
C ASP A 361 9.77 -24.27 -17.05
N ARG A 362 8.82 -25.14 -17.37
CA ARG A 362 7.62 -24.74 -18.13
C ARG A 362 6.83 -23.66 -17.41
N GLU A 363 6.58 -23.81 -16.11
CA GLU A 363 5.91 -22.81 -15.30
C GLU A 363 6.67 -21.46 -15.32
N LYS A 364 7.98 -21.49 -15.13
CA LYS A 364 8.80 -20.27 -15.13
C LYS A 364 8.95 -19.61 -16.51
N LEU A 365 8.91 -20.35 -17.57
CA LEU A 365 8.83 -19.83 -18.94
C LEU A 365 7.46 -19.20 -19.21
N GLN A 366 6.38 -19.80 -18.70
CA GLN A 366 5.03 -19.23 -18.81
C GLN A 366 4.91 -17.91 -18.03
N GLU A 367 5.48 -17.81 -16.83
CA GLU A 367 5.57 -16.54 -16.07
C GLU A 367 6.31 -15.45 -16.88
N ARG A 368 7.44 -15.77 -17.49
CA ARG A 368 8.18 -14.82 -18.34
C ARG A 368 7.38 -14.40 -19.56
N LEU A 369 6.74 -15.37 -20.22
CA LEU A 369 5.89 -15.10 -21.37
C LEU A 369 4.74 -14.15 -21.00
N ALA A 370 4.06 -14.39 -19.88
CA ALA A 370 2.98 -13.55 -19.41
C ALA A 370 3.44 -12.10 -19.15
N LYS A 371 4.61 -11.93 -18.49
CA LYS A 371 5.19 -10.61 -18.20
C LYS A 371 5.58 -9.85 -19.48
N LEU A 372 6.12 -10.51 -20.48
CA LEU A 372 6.59 -9.85 -21.72
C LEU A 372 5.44 -9.63 -22.74
N ALA A 373 4.53 -10.61 -22.89
CA ALA A 373 3.46 -10.56 -23.87
C ALA A 373 2.19 -9.84 -23.38
N GLY A 374 1.99 -9.76 -22.06
CA GLY A 374 0.80 -9.15 -21.46
C GLY A 374 0.76 -7.63 -21.57
N GLY A 375 1.91 -6.99 -21.68
CA GLY A 375 2.02 -5.54 -21.66
C GLY A 375 1.64 -4.91 -20.32
N VAL A 376 1.43 -3.61 -20.32
CA VAL A 376 0.96 -2.82 -19.17
C VAL A 376 -0.29 -2.06 -19.59
N ALA A 377 -1.38 -2.23 -18.81
CA ALA A 377 -2.55 -1.38 -18.96
C ALA A 377 -2.33 -0.08 -18.17
N VAL A 378 -2.45 1.06 -18.83
CA VAL A 378 -2.26 2.39 -18.24
C VAL A 378 -3.62 3.07 -18.15
N ILE A 379 -4.09 3.33 -16.93
CA ILE A 379 -5.28 4.15 -16.68
C ILE A 379 -4.82 5.59 -16.52
N ASN A 380 -5.02 6.40 -17.54
CA ASN A 380 -4.71 7.83 -17.53
C ASN A 380 -5.88 8.58 -16.90
N VAL A 381 -5.72 9.05 -15.68
CA VAL A 381 -6.78 9.74 -14.92
C VAL A 381 -6.85 11.20 -15.34
N GLY A 382 -8.03 11.63 -15.79
CA GLY A 382 -8.30 13.00 -16.19
C GLY A 382 -9.18 13.75 -15.18
N ALA A 383 -8.89 15.05 -14.96
CA ALA A 383 -9.70 15.94 -14.16
C ALA A 383 -9.51 17.42 -14.57
N ALA A 384 -10.41 18.29 -14.11
CA ALA A 384 -10.36 19.71 -14.44
C ALA A 384 -9.33 20.50 -13.60
N THR A 385 -9.02 20.03 -12.39
CA THR A 385 -8.09 20.68 -11.46
C THR A 385 -7.08 19.67 -10.91
N GLU A 386 -5.91 20.15 -10.48
CA GLU A 386 -4.87 19.31 -9.88
C GLU A 386 -5.35 18.62 -8.59
N THR A 387 -6.13 19.30 -7.77
CA THR A 387 -6.69 18.73 -6.53
C THR A 387 -7.67 17.59 -6.83
N GLU A 388 -8.56 17.77 -7.81
CA GLU A 388 -9.48 16.74 -8.27
C GLU A 388 -8.74 15.56 -8.91
N MET A 389 -7.68 15.85 -9.68
CA MET A 389 -6.82 14.84 -10.30
C MET A 389 -6.21 13.92 -9.26
N LYS A 390 -5.59 14.47 -8.21
CA LYS A 390 -4.97 13.70 -7.13
C LYS A 390 -6.00 12.85 -6.37
N GLU A 391 -7.17 13.41 -6.09
CA GLU A 391 -8.26 12.68 -5.42
C GLU A 391 -8.78 11.53 -6.29
N LYS A 392 -9.04 11.80 -7.57
CA LYS A 392 -9.53 10.79 -8.53
C LYS A 392 -8.50 9.69 -8.77
N LYS A 393 -7.21 10.05 -8.85
CA LYS A 393 -6.11 9.10 -8.97
C LYS A 393 -6.03 8.16 -7.77
N ALA A 394 -6.01 8.69 -6.55
CA ALA A 394 -6.01 7.89 -5.33
C ALA A 394 -7.20 6.92 -5.28
N ARG A 395 -8.40 7.37 -5.66
CA ARG A 395 -9.60 6.54 -5.74
C ARG A 395 -9.49 5.41 -6.77
N VAL A 396 -8.84 5.65 -7.90
CA VAL A 396 -8.57 4.62 -8.93
C VAL A 396 -7.58 3.60 -8.40
N GLU A 397 -6.51 4.04 -7.71
CA GLU A 397 -5.50 3.18 -7.10
C GLU A 397 -6.11 2.27 -6.03
N ASP A 398 -6.92 2.82 -5.11
CA ASP A 398 -7.64 2.06 -4.09
C ASP A 398 -8.57 1.01 -4.71
N ALA A 399 -9.36 1.40 -5.72
CA ALA A 399 -10.25 0.49 -6.42
C ALA A 399 -9.50 -0.62 -7.17
N LEU A 400 -8.34 -0.31 -7.75
CA LEU A 400 -7.48 -1.29 -8.41
C LEU A 400 -6.92 -2.31 -7.39
N HIS A 401 -6.44 -1.83 -6.25
CA HIS A 401 -5.91 -2.70 -5.19
C HIS A 401 -6.99 -3.61 -4.60
N ALA A 402 -8.16 -3.07 -4.29
CA ALA A 402 -9.31 -3.85 -3.81
C ALA A 402 -9.74 -4.92 -4.83
N THR A 403 -9.73 -4.56 -6.12
CA THR A 403 -10.10 -5.49 -7.19
C THR A 403 -9.07 -6.62 -7.32
N ARG A 404 -7.77 -6.33 -7.23
CA ARG A 404 -6.71 -7.35 -7.20
C ARG A 404 -6.86 -8.28 -5.99
N ALA A 405 -7.08 -7.70 -4.79
CA ALA A 405 -7.30 -8.46 -3.57
C ALA A 405 -8.53 -9.41 -3.68
N ALA A 406 -9.59 -8.96 -4.37
CA ALA A 406 -10.78 -9.77 -4.62
C ALA A 406 -10.52 -10.91 -5.62
N VAL A 407 -9.74 -10.66 -6.65
CA VAL A 407 -9.36 -11.70 -7.62
C VAL A 407 -8.48 -12.76 -6.97
N GLU A 408 -7.57 -12.35 -6.08
CA GLU A 408 -6.63 -13.22 -5.37
C GLU A 408 -7.33 -14.13 -4.35
N GLU A 409 -8.12 -13.57 -3.44
CA GLU A 409 -8.70 -14.32 -2.32
C GLU A 409 -10.23 -14.47 -2.38
N GLY A 410 -10.91 -13.83 -3.32
CA GLY A 410 -12.37 -13.84 -3.41
C GLY A 410 -13.02 -12.69 -2.65
N ILE A 411 -14.36 -12.71 -2.63
CA ILE A 411 -15.23 -11.69 -2.03
C ILE A 411 -16.13 -12.25 -0.94
N VAL A 412 -16.53 -11.38 -0.04
CA VAL A 412 -17.50 -11.62 1.03
C VAL A 412 -18.57 -10.52 1.01
N ALA A 413 -19.67 -10.70 1.75
CA ALA A 413 -20.66 -9.64 1.91
C ALA A 413 -20.04 -8.41 2.58
N GLY A 414 -20.23 -7.23 1.99
CA GLY A 414 -19.72 -5.96 2.48
C GLY A 414 -20.49 -5.41 3.69
N GLY A 415 -20.26 -4.13 3.99
CA GLY A 415 -20.98 -3.44 5.07
C GLY A 415 -20.66 -3.98 6.48
N GLY A 416 -19.57 -4.69 6.67
CA GLY A 416 -19.18 -5.35 7.92
C GLY A 416 -19.97 -6.65 8.21
N VAL A 417 -20.88 -7.06 7.32
CA VAL A 417 -21.74 -8.25 7.52
C VAL A 417 -20.90 -9.52 7.62
N ALA A 418 -19.85 -9.68 6.79
CA ALA A 418 -18.97 -10.83 6.85
C ALA A 418 -18.34 -11.04 8.23
N LEU A 419 -17.93 -9.96 8.91
CA LEU A 419 -17.42 -10.02 10.28
C LEU A 419 -18.48 -10.45 11.28
N LEU A 420 -19.73 -9.96 11.15
CA LEU A 420 -20.84 -10.40 12.00
C LEU A 420 -21.19 -11.89 11.79
N ARG A 421 -21.01 -12.41 10.58
CA ARG A 421 -21.19 -13.84 10.30
C ARG A 421 -20.11 -14.72 10.92
N CYS A 422 -18.98 -14.15 11.36
CA CYS A 422 -17.95 -14.88 12.11
C CYS A 422 -18.32 -15.14 13.58
N LEU A 423 -19.33 -14.48 14.14
CA LEU A 423 -19.73 -14.62 15.54
C LEU A 423 -19.92 -16.09 16.00
N PRO A 424 -20.61 -16.98 15.25
CA PRO A 424 -20.75 -18.37 15.66
C PRO A 424 -19.41 -19.14 15.70
N ALA A 425 -18.45 -18.78 14.84
CA ALA A 425 -17.13 -19.40 14.85
C ALA A 425 -16.29 -18.89 16.03
N ILE A 426 -16.43 -17.63 16.39
CA ILE A 426 -15.80 -17.04 17.59
C ILE A 426 -16.39 -17.67 18.84
N ASP A 427 -17.72 -17.84 18.92
CA ASP A 427 -18.41 -18.50 20.06
C ASP A 427 -17.96 -19.97 20.25
N ALA A 428 -17.56 -20.64 19.19
CA ALA A 428 -17.09 -22.02 19.24
C ALA A 428 -15.65 -22.17 19.76
N VAL A 429 -14.91 -21.07 19.93
CA VAL A 429 -13.53 -21.09 20.47
C VAL A 429 -13.55 -21.59 21.90
N LYS A 430 -12.66 -22.55 22.21
CA LYS A 430 -12.49 -23.09 23.57
C LYS A 430 -11.33 -22.36 24.27
N PRO A 431 -11.60 -21.41 25.16
CA PRO A 431 -10.57 -20.75 25.94
C PRO A 431 -10.00 -21.71 26.99
N ALA A 432 -8.72 -21.61 27.30
CA ALA A 432 -8.05 -22.43 28.31
C ALA A 432 -8.31 -21.94 29.75
N ASN A 433 -8.66 -20.66 29.91
CA ASN A 433 -8.92 -20.01 31.20
C ASN A 433 -9.84 -18.78 31.01
N ASP A 434 -10.17 -18.12 32.12
CA ASP A 434 -11.08 -16.96 32.14
C ASP A 434 -10.50 -15.74 31.40
N ASP A 435 -9.19 -15.49 31.48
CA ASP A 435 -8.55 -14.39 30.77
C ASP A 435 -8.60 -14.58 29.25
N GLU A 436 -8.36 -15.81 28.77
CA GLU A 436 -8.55 -16.11 27.35
C GLU A 436 -10.01 -15.95 26.91
N ARG A 437 -10.97 -16.32 27.76
CA ARG A 437 -12.41 -16.11 27.48
C ARG A 437 -12.72 -14.65 27.32
N ILE A 438 -12.19 -13.79 28.20
CA ILE A 438 -12.30 -12.34 28.07
C ILE A 438 -11.76 -11.87 26.70
N GLY A 439 -10.60 -12.37 26.27
CA GLY A 439 -10.05 -12.04 24.97
C GLY A 439 -10.95 -12.41 23.78
N VAL A 440 -11.60 -13.57 23.85
CA VAL A 440 -12.60 -14.02 22.86
C VAL A 440 -13.82 -13.09 22.86
N ASP A 441 -14.35 -12.74 24.04
CA ASP A 441 -15.50 -11.85 24.16
C ASP A 441 -15.20 -10.42 23.68
N ILE A 442 -13.98 -9.94 23.82
CA ILE A 442 -13.52 -8.65 23.27
C ILE A 442 -13.63 -8.65 21.73
N VAL A 443 -13.09 -9.68 21.06
CA VAL A 443 -13.16 -9.78 19.59
C VAL A 443 -14.60 -9.90 19.12
N LYS A 444 -15.43 -10.67 19.84
CA LYS A 444 -16.85 -10.81 19.57
C LYS A 444 -17.59 -9.47 19.54
N ARG A 445 -17.25 -8.56 20.45
CA ARG A 445 -17.81 -7.21 20.46
C ARG A 445 -17.18 -6.32 19.38
N ALA A 446 -15.89 -6.46 19.16
CA ALA A 446 -15.16 -5.63 18.21
C ALA A 446 -15.61 -5.84 16.76
N VAL A 447 -15.96 -7.06 16.35
CA VAL A 447 -16.43 -7.35 14.98
C VAL A 447 -17.76 -6.68 14.63
N GLU A 448 -18.47 -6.14 15.61
CA GLU A 448 -19.69 -5.32 15.41
C GLU A 448 -19.37 -3.88 15.00
N SER A 449 -18.18 -3.39 15.38
CA SER A 449 -17.85 -1.97 15.28
C SER A 449 -17.83 -1.41 13.86
N PRO A 450 -17.40 -2.13 12.80
CA PRO A 450 -17.47 -1.60 11.44
C PRO A 450 -18.90 -1.36 10.95
N THR A 451 -19.82 -2.32 11.17
CA THR A 451 -21.24 -2.15 10.82
C THR A 451 -21.88 -1.01 11.61
N ARG A 452 -21.54 -0.90 12.89
CA ARG A 452 -22.02 0.18 13.74
C ARG A 452 -21.56 1.54 13.23
N ALA A 453 -20.26 1.70 12.95
CA ALA A 453 -19.69 2.95 12.45
C ALA A 453 -20.29 3.38 11.10
N LEU A 454 -20.56 2.42 10.21
CA LEU A 454 -21.23 2.68 8.93
C LEU A 454 -22.65 3.26 9.12
N ALA A 455 -23.43 2.67 10.04
CA ALA A 455 -24.78 3.13 10.36
C ALA A 455 -24.76 4.49 11.06
N ASP A 456 -23.85 4.70 12.01
CA ASP A 456 -23.69 5.96 12.75
C ASP A 456 -23.34 7.11 11.78
N ASN A 457 -22.45 6.88 10.81
CA ASN A 457 -22.12 7.86 9.76
C ASN A 457 -23.33 8.20 8.87
N ALA A 458 -24.28 7.28 8.74
CA ALA A 458 -25.54 7.52 8.04
C ALA A 458 -26.60 8.24 8.88
N GLY A 459 -26.34 8.48 10.15
CA GLY A 459 -27.31 9.09 11.08
C GLY A 459 -28.36 8.11 11.62
N VAL A 460 -28.07 6.79 11.54
CA VAL A 460 -28.93 5.73 12.07
C VAL A 460 -28.25 5.12 13.29
N GLU A 461 -29.04 4.72 14.31
CA GLU A 461 -28.50 4.10 15.52
C GLU A 461 -27.83 2.75 15.21
N GLY A 462 -26.48 2.72 15.24
CA GLY A 462 -25.67 1.57 14.83
C GLY A 462 -25.92 0.31 15.66
N SER A 463 -26.25 0.45 16.94
CA SER A 463 -26.57 -0.68 17.82
C SER A 463 -27.83 -1.42 17.36
N VAL A 464 -28.85 -0.69 16.91
CA VAL A 464 -30.09 -1.26 16.38
C VAL A 464 -29.84 -1.99 15.07
N VAL A 465 -29.07 -1.38 14.18
CA VAL A 465 -28.71 -1.99 12.89
C VAL A 465 -27.93 -3.30 13.09
N VAL A 466 -26.93 -3.31 13.98
CA VAL A 466 -26.14 -4.51 14.29
C VAL A 466 -27.02 -5.64 14.80
N GLU A 467 -27.92 -5.38 15.76
CA GLU A 467 -28.81 -6.40 16.30
C GLU A 467 -29.79 -6.94 15.26
N GLU A 468 -30.27 -6.07 14.35
CA GLU A 468 -31.15 -6.52 13.28
C GLU A 468 -30.39 -7.36 12.22
N VAL A 469 -29.15 -6.99 11.88
CA VAL A 469 -28.30 -7.78 10.96
C VAL A 469 -27.94 -9.14 11.56
N LYS A 470 -27.69 -9.24 12.88
CA LYS A 470 -27.42 -10.52 13.56
C LYS A 470 -28.58 -11.52 13.46
N LYS A 471 -29.83 -11.07 13.46
CA LYS A 471 -31.02 -11.92 13.30
C LYS A 471 -31.13 -12.50 11.89
N ARG A 472 -30.54 -11.85 10.90
CA ARG A 472 -30.58 -12.24 9.50
C ARG A 472 -29.49 -13.28 9.18
N LYS A 473 -29.63 -13.96 8.05
CA LYS A 473 -28.71 -15.05 7.64
C LYS A 473 -28.03 -14.76 6.32
N GLY A 474 -26.95 -15.48 6.06
CA GLY A 474 -26.22 -15.39 4.79
C GLY A 474 -25.68 -14.00 4.54
N ASN A 475 -25.91 -13.46 3.36
CA ASN A 475 -25.42 -12.16 2.91
C ASN A 475 -26.37 -10.98 3.21
N GLU A 476 -27.48 -11.24 3.92
CA GLU A 476 -28.43 -10.18 4.26
C GLU A 476 -27.81 -9.20 5.25
N GLY A 477 -27.84 -7.93 4.91
CA GLY A 477 -27.28 -6.84 5.71
C GLY A 477 -28.00 -5.53 5.46
N TYR A 478 -27.51 -4.46 6.09
CA TYR A 478 -28.05 -3.12 5.96
C TYR A 478 -27.34 -2.37 4.85
N ASN A 479 -28.09 -2.01 3.81
CA ASN A 479 -27.58 -1.11 2.76
C ASN A 479 -27.65 0.34 3.25
N VAL A 480 -26.53 0.88 3.66
CA VAL A 480 -26.41 2.24 4.21
C VAL A 480 -26.82 3.33 3.19
N ALA A 481 -26.69 3.06 1.89
CA ALA A 481 -27.05 4.02 0.85
C ALA A 481 -28.56 4.19 0.72
N THR A 482 -29.32 3.08 0.75
CA THR A 482 -30.79 3.06 0.59
C THR A 482 -31.56 3.08 1.90
N GLY A 483 -30.94 2.61 2.99
CA GLY A 483 -31.61 2.44 4.29
C GLY A 483 -32.40 1.12 4.41
N GLU A 484 -32.20 0.17 3.50
CA GLU A 484 -32.94 -1.09 3.45
C GLU A 484 -32.09 -2.29 3.86
N TYR A 485 -32.74 -3.37 4.28
CA TYR A 485 -32.11 -4.66 4.56
C TYR A 485 -32.31 -5.61 3.38
N GLU A 486 -31.21 -6.00 2.75
CA GLU A 486 -31.21 -6.84 1.55
C GLU A 486 -30.00 -7.77 1.47
N ASP A 487 -29.98 -8.67 0.46
CA ASP A 487 -28.79 -9.47 0.16
C ASP A 487 -27.72 -8.56 -0.47
N LEU A 488 -26.70 -8.22 0.32
CA LEU A 488 -25.68 -7.27 -0.08
C LEU A 488 -24.83 -7.77 -1.24
N VAL A 489 -24.60 -9.08 -1.37
CA VAL A 489 -23.85 -9.64 -2.50
C VAL A 489 -24.64 -9.48 -3.82
N LYS A 490 -25.96 -9.68 -3.78
CA LYS A 490 -26.83 -9.43 -4.95
C LYS A 490 -26.94 -7.95 -5.28
N ALA A 491 -26.93 -7.09 -4.25
CA ALA A 491 -26.91 -5.64 -4.43
C ALA A 491 -25.56 -5.09 -4.91
N GLY A 492 -24.53 -5.96 -5.05
CA GLY A 492 -23.18 -5.57 -5.47
C GLY A 492 -22.34 -4.95 -4.33
N ILE A 493 -22.81 -4.99 -3.09
CA ILE A 493 -22.08 -4.49 -1.91
C ILE A 493 -21.21 -5.62 -1.36
N VAL A 494 -19.98 -5.66 -1.82
CA VAL A 494 -19.02 -6.73 -1.52
C VAL A 494 -17.70 -6.16 -1.05
N ASP A 495 -17.01 -6.89 -0.18
CA ASP A 495 -15.65 -6.57 0.27
C ASP A 495 -14.70 -7.69 -0.19
N PRO A 496 -13.45 -7.37 -0.60
CA PRO A 496 -12.44 -8.39 -0.79
C PRO A 496 -12.15 -9.11 0.53
N LYS A 497 -12.13 -10.45 0.50
CA LYS A 497 -11.84 -11.24 1.72
C LYS A 497 -10.46 -10.86 2.29
N LYS A 498 -9.46 -10.67 1.43
CA LYS A 498 -8.09 -10.28 1.82
C LYS A 498 -8.10 -9.00 2.66
N VAL A 499 -8.87 -8.00 2.25
CA VAL A 499 -9.03 -6.73 2.97
C VAL A 499 -9.63 -6.95 4.36
N THR A 500 -10.78 -7.64 4.43
CA THR A 500 -11.49 -7.90 5.69
C THR A 500 -10.64 -8.71 6.67
N ARG A 501 -9.98 -9.76 6.16
CA ARG A 501 -9.07 -10.63 6.93
C ARG A 501 -7.88 -9.85 7.48
N THR A 502 -7.18 -9.13 6.62
CA THR A 502 -5.97 -8.38 6.98
C THR A 502 -6.29 -7.29 8.01
N ALA A 503 -7.40 -6.57 7.82
CA ALA A 503 -7.86 -5.57 8.78
C ALA A 503 -8.08 -6.16 10.18
N LEU A 504 -8.74 -7.31 10.29
CA LEU A 504 -8.99 -7.97 11.58
C LEU A 504 -7.70 -8.51 12.21
N GLN A 505 -6.81 -9.10 11.42
CA GLN A 505 -5.53 -9.64 11.89
C GLN A 505 -4.61 -8.55 12.42
N ASN A 506 -4.43 -7.47 11.66
CA ASN A 506 -3.58 -6.34 12.07
C ASN A 506 -4.16 -5.63 13.31
N ALA A 507 -5.47 -5.41 13.34
CA ALA A 507 -6.15 -4.82 14.49
C ALA A 507 -5.97 -5.67 15.76
N GLY A 508 -6.20 -6.98 15.67
CA GLY A 508 -6.04 -7.91 16.79
C GLY A 508 -4.60 -8.01 17.29
N SER A 509 -3.63 -8.01 16.37
CA SER A 509 -2.20 -8.06 16.69
C SER A 509 -1.75 -6.83 17.47
N ILE A 510 -1.98 -5.63 16.93
CA ILE A 510 -1.51 -4.37 17.54
C ILE A 510 -2.29 -4.04 18.82
N ALA A 511 -3.62 -4.19 18.82
CA ALA A 511 -4.40 -3.94 20.03
C ALA A 511 -4.04 -4.92 21.15
N GLY A 512 -3.80 -6.20 20.82
CA GLY A 512 -3.33 -7.20 21.78
C GLY A 512 -1.96 -6.84 22.37
N LEU A 513 -1.04 -6.33 21.55
CA LEU A 513 0.27 -5.85 22.00
C LEU A 513 0.13 -4.63 22.93
N LEU A 514 -0.70 -3.67 22.56
CA LEU A 514 -0.95 -2.47 23.39
C LEU A 514 -1.59 -2.79 24.74
N LEU A 515 -2.45 -3.80 24.83
CA LEU A 515 -3.04 -4.25 26.10
C LEU A 515 -1.99 -4.80 27.08
N THR A 516 -0.88 -5.34 26.56
CA THR A 516 0.24 -5.85 27.39
C THR A 516 1.25 -4.77 27.75
N THR A 517 1.06 -3.54 27.30
CA THR A 517 1.99 -2.43 27.56
C THR A 517 1.84 -1.91 28.98
N GLU A 518 2.98 -1.75 29.68
CA GLU A 518 3.08 -1.27 31.06
C GLU A 518 3.72 0.10 31.18
N CYS A 519 4.64 0.43 30.27
CA CYS A 519 5.43 1.66 30.33
C CYS A 519 5.54 2.31 28.95
N LEU A 520 5.42 3.62 28.92
CA LEU A 520 5.72 4.47 27.76
C LEU A 520 6.98 5.26 28.01
N ILE A 521 7.87 5.30 27.03
CA ILE A 521 9.15 6.03 27.11
C ILE A 521 9.23 6.99 25.93
N THR A 522 9.33 8.29 26.22
CA THR A 522 9.44 9.34 25.20
C THR A 522 10.52 10.34 25.51
N GLU A 523 10.92 11.16 24.57
CA GLU A 523 11.88 12.23 24.78
C GLU A 523 11.24 13.39 25.56
N VAL A 524 12.02 14.03 26.43
CA VAL A 524 11.58 15.27 27.08
C VAL A 524 11.56 16.35 25.98
N PRO A 525 10.43 17.06 25.77
CA PRO A 525 10.37 18.15 24.81
C PRO A 525 11.48 19.17 25.06
N GLU A 526 12.27 19.49 24.06
CA GLU A 526 13.22 20.59 24.18
C GLU A 526 12.44 21.90 24.38
N LYS A 527 12.73 22.62 25.45
CA LYS A 527 12.22 23.98 25.61
C LYS A 527 12.80 24.83 24.48
N GLU A 528 11.93 25.38 23.63
CA GLU A 528 12.36 26.37 22.64
C GLU A 528 13.23 27.41 23.34
N LYS A 529 14.49 27.50 22.92
CA LYS A 529 15.35 28.59 23.35
C LYS A 529 14.71 29.87 22.82
N PRO A 530 14.44 30.87 23.69
CA PRO A 530 13.91 32.14 23.19
C PRO A 530 14.85 32.66 22.11
N ALA A 531 14.30 33.06 20.97
CA ALA A 531 15.05 33.66 19.89
C ALA A 531 15.93 34.79 20.48
N PRO A 532 17.23 34.87 20.13
CA PRO A 532 18.07 35.95 20.61
C PRO A 532 17.41 37.27 20.25
N ALA A 533 17.15 38.11 21.24
CA ALA A 533 16.59 39.44 21.04
C ALA A 533 17.44 40.18 19.99
N PRO A 534 16.85 40.86 19.02
CA PRO A 534 17.61 41.63 18.05
C PRO A 534 18.46 42.64 18.81
N GLY A 535 19.78 42.48 18.72
CA GLY A 535 20.76 43.32 19.41
C GLY A 535 20.47 44.78 19.05
N GLY A 536 20.12 45.56 20.09
CA GLY A 536 19.94 47.01 19.95
C GLY A 536 21.22 47.62 19.38
N GLY A 537 21.11 48.10 18.15
CA GLY A 537 22.17 48.92 17.53
C GLY A 537 22.42 50.14 18.36
N GLY A 538 23.55 50.13 19.10
CA GLY A 538 24.06 51.30 19.79
C GLY A 538 24.35 52.39 18.76
N MET A 539 23.62 53.50 18.84
CA MET A 539 23.98 54.77 18.19
C MET A 539 25.30 55.22 18.81
N GLY A 540 26.41 55.01 18.08
CA GLY A 540 27.69 55.70 18.36
C GLY A 540 27.54 57.14 17.99
N GLY A 541 27.56 58.03 19.03
CA GLY A 541 27.57 59.45 18.83
C GLY A 541 28.82 59.92 18.07
N MET A 542 28.60 60.80 17.11
CA MET A 542 29.62 61.67 16.56
C MET A 542 29.87 62.75 17.60
N ASP A 543 31.12 62.89 18.05
CA ASP A 543 31.66 64.12 18.58
C ASP A 543 33.02 64.37 17.94
N TYR A 544 33.09 65.56 17.28
CA TYR A 544 34.19 66.34 16.73
C TYR A 544 35.22 65.72 15.82
#